data_4b94ab165fddaf83dc60a52e5bbb6c5c
#
_entry.id   4b94ab165fddaf83dc60a52e5bbb6c5c
#
_cell.length_a   1.000
_cell.length_b   1.000
_cell.length_c   1.000
_cell.angle_alpha   90.00
_cell.angle_beta   90.00
_cell.angle_gamma   90.00
#
_symmetry.space_group_name_H-M   'P 1'
#
loop_
_entity.id
_entity.type
_entity.pdbx_description
1 polymer ?
#
loop_
_entity_poly.entity_id
_entity_poly.type
_entity_poly.pdbx_seq_one_letter_code
_entity_poly.pdbx_strand_id
1 'polypeptide(L)'
;MDTIEQYKELCTDGRALGDRSRFPAASSAAAGRWKSSTVVRLQWECGGQGIEIEHLYGLTAQVLPDRRSVAVLRSSPHGRFATALEFIDARGVPRFTLKSPIRIEGQSVTGEFAWFESATERTPPVVRVVFWSLGDDRYYLLDVDSVSGAITDVLPLQ
;
A
#
# COMPACT_ATOMS: atom_id res chain seq x y z
N MET A 1 -13.16 -19.40 4.63
CA MET A 1 -12.18 -18.62 3.89
C MET A 1 -11.92 -17.30 4.61
N ASP A 2 -10.66 -17.01 4.87
CA ASP A 2 -10.32 -15.82 5.67
C ASP A 2 -10.43 -14.56 4.82
N THR A 3 -11.29 -13.65 5.27
CA THR A 3 -11.50 -12.36 4.59
C THR A 3 -11.43 -11.20 5.57
N ILE A 4 -11.08 -10.05 5.04
CA ILE A 4 -11.02 -8.80 5.79
C ILE A 4 -12.43 -8.22 5.88
N GLU A 5 -12.91 -8.04 7.10
CA GLU A 5 -14.23 -7.47 7.37
C GLU A 5 -14.11 -6.24 8.26
N GLN A 6 -15.03 -5.30 8.12
CA GLN A 6 -15.10 -4.08 8.93
C GLN A 6 -13.77 -3.31 8.96
N TYR A 7 -13.12 -3.22 7.81
CA TYR A 7 -11.87 -2.51 7.68
C TYR A 7 -12.05 -1.02 7.94
N LYS A 8 -11.14 -0.45 8.75
CA LYS A 8 -11.08 0.98 8.97
C LYS A 8 -9.67 1.47 9.22
N GLU A 9 -9.45 2.73 8.92
CA GLU A 9 -8.19 3.43 9.13
C GLU A 9 -8.38 4.47 10.22
N LEU A 10 -7.47 4.51 11.16
CA LEU A 10 -7.50 5.47 12.26
C LEU A 10 -6.39 6.49 12.10
N CYS A 11 -6.76 7.75 12.18
CA CYS A 11 -5.85 8.87 12.02
C CYS A 11 -5.28 9.33 13.37
N THR A 12 -4.24 10.16 13.31
CA THR A 12 -3.60 10.72 14.50
C THR A 12 -4.55 11.54 15.37
N ASP A 13 -5.59 12.14 14.76
CA ASP A 13 -6.60 12.92 15.48
C ASP A 13 -7.72 12.07 16.06
N GLY A 14 -7.62 10.74 15.98
CA GLY A 14 -8.62 9.80 16.48
C GLY A 14 -9.78 9.52 15.54
N ARG A 15 -9.85 10.20 14.38
CA ARG A 15 -10.92 9.92 13.41
C ARG A 15 -10.73 8.57 12.78
N ALA A 16 -11.83 7.84 12.61
CA ALA A 16 -11.85 6.60 11.87
C ALA A 16 -12.34 6.88 10.45
N LEU A 17 -11.59 6.38 9.48
CA LEU A 17 -11.97 6.40 8.08
C LEU A 17 -12.40 4.99 7.68
N GLY A 18 -13.43 4.88 6.86
CA GLY A 18 -13.88 3.60 6.34
C GLY A 18 -12.90 3.02 5.32
N ASP A 19 -13.36 2.00 4.60
CA ASP A 19 -12.58 1.36 3.55
C ASP A 19 -12.33 2.36 2.42
N ARG A 20 -11.08 2.78 2.26
CA ARG A 20 -10.65 3.73 1.25
C ARG A 20 -9.97 3.05 0.06
N SER A 21 -10.01 1.74 0.01
CA SER A 21 -9.38 1.00 -1.09
C SER A 21 -9.94 1.35 -2.47
N ARG A 22 -11.14 1.91 -2.51
CA ARG A 22 -11.80 2.33 -3.75
C ARG A 22 -11.46 3.75 -4.19
N PHE A 23 -10.77 4.50 -3.35
CA PHE A 23 -10.44 5.89 -3.66
C PHE A 23 -9.05 5.96 -4.26
N PRO A 24 -8.93 6.51 -5.49
CA PRO A 24 -7.63 6.63 -6.13
C PRO A 24 -6.76 7.68 -5.43
N ALA A 25 -5.49 7.73 -5.82
CA ALA A 25 -4.48 8.58 -5.22
C ALA A 25 -4.80 10.08 -5.26
N ALA A 26 -5.78 10.51 -6.04
CA ALA A 26 -6.24 11.90 -6.02
C ALA A 26 -6.62 12.35 -4.60
N SER A 27 -7.10 11.43 -3.77
CA SER A 27 -7.39 11.74 -2.38
C SER A 27 -6.13 12.00 -1.54
N SER A 28 -4.97 11.48 -1.96
CA SER A 28 -3.72 11.69 -1.23
C SER A 28 -3.20 13.13 -1.39
N ALA A 29 -3.52 13.80 -2.49
CA ALA A 29 -3.19 15.21 -2.67
C ALA A 29 -3.94 16.08 -1.66
N ALA A 30 -5.18 15.72 -1.34
CA ALA A 30 -5.94 16.38 -0.28
C ALA A 30 -5.39 16.02 1.10
N ALA A 31 -4.92 14.79 1.28
CA ALA A 31 -4.35 14.34 2.55
C ALA A 31 -3.09 15.14 2.93
N GLY A 32 -2.34 15.63 1.95
CA GLY A 32 -1.17 16.48 2.21
C GLY A 32 -1.50 17.77 2.94
N ARG A 33 -2.75 18.21 2.92
CA ARG A 33 -3.21 19.39 3.66
C ARG A 33 -3.56 19.08 5.12
N TRP A 34 -3.69 17.80 5.46
CA TRP A 34 -4.22 17.36 6.75
C TRP A 34 -3.19 16.50 7.48
N LYS A 35 -2.06 17.12 7.85
CA LYS A 35 -1.01 16.38 8.58
C LYS A 35 -1.54 15.75 9.86
N SER A 36 -2.55 16.36 10.48
CA SER A 36 -3.23 15.80 11.65
C SER A 36 -4.11 14.58 11.30
N SER A 37 -4.35 14.34 10.01
CA SER A 37 -5.18 13.25 9.52
C SER A 37 -4.37 12.08 8.96
N THR A 38 -3.09 12.00 9.31
CA THR A 38 -2.25 10.89 8.89
C THR A 38 -2.78 9.59 9.50
N VAL A 39 -2.99 8.60 8.66
CA VAL A 39 -3.40 7.27 9.12
C VAL A 39 -2.22 6.61 9.83
N VAL A 40 -2.43 6.17 11.06
CA VAL A 40 -1.37 5.54 11.86
C VAL A 40 -1.76 4.13 12.32
N ARG A 41 -3.00 3.71 12.07
CA ARG A 41 -3.49 2.42 12.53
C ARG A 41 -4.51 1.87 11.55
N LEU A 42 -4.39 0.58 11.27
CA LEU A 42 -5.37 -0.18 10.48
C LEU A 42 -6.02 -1.19 11.40
N GLN A 43 -7.35 -1.34 11.29
CA GLN A 43 -8.10 -2.31 12.06
C GLN A 43 -9.08 -3.05 11.16
N TRP A 44 -9.23 -4.34 11.38
CA TRP A 44 -10.26 -5.13 10.71
C TRP A 44 -10.58 -6.37 11.53
N GLU A 45 -11.58 -7.12 11.11
CA GLU A 45 -11.93 -8.39 11.70
C GLU A 45 -11.73 -9.52 10.70
N CYS A 46 -11.30 -10.66 11.21
CA CYS A 46 -11.17 -11.88 10.44
C CYS A 46 -11.64 -13.05 11.31
N GLY A 47 -12.73 -13.70 10.91
CA GLY A 47 -13.29 -14.81 11.67
C GLY A 47 -13.68 -14.44 13.11
N GLY A 48 -14.17 -13.21 13.31
CA GLY A 48 -14.55 -12.73 14.64
C GLY A 48 -13.39 -12.23 15.50
N GLN A 49 -12.15 -12.31 14.99
CA GLN A 49 -10.96 -11.86 15.70
C GLN A 49 -10.54 -10.48 15.18
N GLY A 50 -10.25 -9.56 16.11
CA GLY A 50 -9.74 -8.22 15.77
C GLY A 50 -8.27 -8.27 15.37
N ILE A 51 -7.94 -7.62 14.26
CA ILE A 51 -6.57 -7.48 13.75
C ILE A 51 -6.23 -5.99 13.73
N GLU A 52 -5.01 -5.65 14.14
CA GLU A 52 -4.56 -4.27 14.19
C GLU A 52 -3.12 -4.16 13.72
N ILE A 53 -2.84 -3.11 12.95
CA ILE A 53 -1.50 -2.74 12.50
C ILE A 53 -1.31 -1.27 12.83
N GLU A 54 -0.19 -0.94 13.46
CA GLU A 54 0.13 0.42 13.88
C GLU A 54 1.49 0.84 13.36
N HIS A 55 1.60 2.10 12.93
CA HIS A 55 2.86 2.70 12.52
C HIS A 55 2.79 4.22 12.69
N LEU A 56 3.60 4.74 13.59
CA LEU A 56 3.53 6.13 14.04
C LEU A 56 3.83 7.16 12.94
N TYR A 57 4.64 6.78 11.96
CA TYR A 57 5.04 7.70 10.88
C TYR A 57 4.06 7.76 9.72
N GLY A 58 3.02 6.95 9.78
CA GLY A 58 1.96 6.94 8.78
C GLY A 58 1.90 5.65 7.98
N LEU A 59 0.68 5.32 7.57
CA LEU A 59 0.37 4.13 6.78
C LEU A 59 -0.42 4.54 5.56
N THR A 60 -0.10 3.93 4.42
CA THR A 60 -0.92 3.96 3.23
C THR A 60 -1.28 2.52 2.93
N ALA A 61 -2.56 2.23 2.76
CA ALA A 61 -3.01 0.86 2.63
C ALA A 61 -4.10 0.73 1.58
N GLN A 62 -4.19 -0.46 1.01
CA GLN A 62 -5.25 -0.82 0.06
C GLN A 62 -5.67 -2.26 0.31
N VAL A 63 -6.94 -2.44 0.67
CA VAL A 63 -7.53 -3.78 0.75
C VAL A 63 -7.72 -4.28 -0.68
N LEU A 64 -7.28 -5.51 -0.96
CA LEU A 64 -7.42 -6.07 -2.30
C LEU A 64 -8.88 -6.46 -2.56
N PRO A 65 -9.31 -6.49 -3.84
CA PRO A 65 -10.72 -6.72 -4.18
C PRO A 65 -11.30 -8.05 -3.66
N ASP A 66 -10.47 -9.09 -3.54
CA ASP A 66 -10.90 -10.38 -2.99
C ASP A 66 -10.99 -10.37 -1.46
N ARG A 67 -10.58 -9.27 -0.81
CA ARG A 67 -10.58 -9.05 0.63
C ARG A 67 -9.79 -10.10 1.42
N ARG A 68 -8.83 -10.74 0.80
CA ARG A 68 -7.96 -11.74 1.45
C ARG A 68 -6.66 -11.15 1.96
N SER A 69 -6.30 -9.97 1.50
CA SER A 69 -5.06 -9.32 1.88
C SER A 69 -5.18 -7.81 1.79
N VAL A 70 -4.25 -7.15 2.43
CA VAL A 70 -4.08 -5.70 2.37
C VAL A 70 -2.64 -5.41 1.96
N ALA A 71 -2.47 -4.47 1.04
CA ALA A 71 -1.18 -3.94 0.66
C ALA A 71 -0.88 -2.74 1.54
N VAL A 72 0.32 -2.67 2.11
CA VAL A 72 0.67 -1.65 3.11
C VAL A 72 2.00 -1.00 2.77
N LEU A 73 2.01 0.32 2.82
CA LEU A 73 3.21 1.15 2.76
C LEU A 73 3.37 1.82 4.13
N ARG A 74 4.51 1.59 4.77
CA ARG A 74 4.86 2.25 6.02
C ARG A 74 5.77 3.42 5.73
N SER A 75 5.33 4.63 6.03
CA SER A 75 6.12 5.83 5.76
C SER A 75 7.42 5.81 6.54
N SER A 76 8.51 6.16 5.88
CA SER A 76 9.82 6.23 6.50
C SER A 76 10.00 7.58 7.19
N PRO A 77 10.55 7.62 8.42
CA PRO A 77 10.85 8.91 9.07
C PRO A 77 12.01 9.65 8.41
N HIS A 78 12.83 8.95 7.62
CA HIS A 78 14.02 9.51 6.99
C HIS A 78 13.89 9.65 5.48
N GLY A 79 12.82 9.11 4.90
CA GLY A 79 12.54 9.18 3.49
C GLY A 79 11.33 10.03 3.19
N ARG A 80 11.04 10.19 1.91
CA ARG A 80 9.85 10.90 1.45
C ARG A 80 8.62 10.01 1.46
N PHE A 81 8.84 8.72 1.20
CA PHE A 81 7.77 7.70 1.08
C PHE A 81 8.19 6.44 1.84
N ALA A 82 7.68 5.29 1.42
CA ALA A 82 7.98 4.01 2.05
C ALA A 82 9.07 3.25 1.31
N THR A 83 9.94 2.54 2.04
CA THR A 83 11.03 1.76 1.45
C THR A 83 10.60 0.35 1.05
N ALA A 84 9.41 -0.08 1.44
CA ALA A 84 8.92 -1.42 1.16
C ALA A 84 7.41 -1.43 0.95
N LEU A 85 6.96 -2.36 0.12
CA LEU A 85 5.56 -2.71 -0.06
C LEU A 85 5.33 -4.06 0.58
N GLU A 86 4.45 -4.12 1.57
CA GLU A 86 4.12 -5.36 2.28
C GLU A 86 2.74 -5.85 1.88
N PHE A 87 2.60 -7.16 1.75
CA PHE A 87 1.31 -7.81 1.60
C PHE A 87 1.01 -8.60 2.86
N ILE A 88 -0.08 -8.28 3.51
CA ILE A 88 -0.49 -8.86 4.79
C ILE A 88 -1.82 -9.55 4.57
N ASP A 89 -1.94 -10.81 5.02
CA ASP A 89 -3.19 -11.56 4.82
C ASP A 89 -4.28 -11.11 5.82
N ALA A 90 -5.47 -11.67 5.66
CA ALA A 90 -6.62 -11.30 6.49
C ALA A 90 -6.39 -11.59 7.98
N ARG A 91 -5.52 -12.51 8.31
CA ARG A 91 -5.17 -12.82 9.70
C ARG A 91 -4.10 -11.90 10.28
N GLY A 92 -3.59 -10.97 9.48
CA GLY A 92 -2.54 -10.04 9.93
C GLY A 92 -1.13 -10.59 9.76
N VAL A 93 -0.96 -11.69 9.02
CA VAL A 93 0.35 -12.31 8.81
C VAL A 93 0.97 -11.78 7.53
N PRO A 94 2.20 -11.21 7.59
CA PRO A 94 2.91 -10.79 6.38
C PRO A 94 3.20 -12.00 5.49
N ARG A 95 2.85 -11.89 4.21
CA ARG A 95 3.07 -12.96 3.24
C ARG A 95 4.34 -12.76 2.44
N PHE A 96 4.54 -11.55 1.96
CA PHE A 96 5.80 -11.19 1.33
C PHE A 96 5.98 -9.67 1.37
N THR A 97 7.22 -9.25 1.14
CA THR A 97 7.61 -7.85 1.14
C THR A 97 8.46 -7.58 -0.08
N LEU A 98 8.07 -6.58 -0.86
CA LEU A 98 8.85 -6.08 -1.99
C LEU A 98 9.65 -4.88 -1.49
N LYS A 99 10.98 -5.00 -1.48
CA LYS A 99 11.88 -3.97 -0.97
C LYS A 99 12.69 -3.34 -2.08
N SER A 100 13.00 -2.05 -1.92
CA SER A 100 14.00 -1.39 -2.74
C SER A 100 15.41 -1.96 -2.42
N PRO A 101 16.29 -2.17 -3.41
CA PRO A 101 16.08 -1.89 -4.83
C PRO A 101 15.20 -2.94 -5.51
N ILE A 102 14.52 -2.52 -6.57
CA ILE A 102 13.71 -3.41 -7.40
C ILE A 102 14.33 -3.48 -8.80
N ARG A 103 13.90 -4.49 -9.58
CA ARG A 103 14.36 -4.62 -10.96
C ARG A 103 13.34 -4.00 -11.90
N ILE A 104 13.83 -3.04 -12.72
CA ILE A 104 13.05 -2.42 -13.78
C ILE A 104 13.86 -2.60 -15.05
N GLU A 105 13.28 -3.28 -16.05
CA GLU A 105 13.94 -3.55 -17.34
C GLU A 105 15.34 -4.17 -17.19
N GLY A 106 15.47 -5.09 -16.23
CA GLY A 106 16.72 -5.80 -15.98
C GLY A 106 17.75 -5.02 -15.16
N GLN A 107 17.43 -3.78 -14.78
CA GLN A 107 18.33 -2.96 -13.98
C GLN A 107 17.83 -2.85 -12.54
N SER A 108 18.77 -2.79 -11.60
CA SER A 108 18.49 -2.56 -10.20
C SER A 108 18.23 -1.07 -9.96
N VAL A 109 17.06 -0.74 -9.46
CA VAL A 109 16.65 0.66 -9.25
C VAL A 109 16.33 0.86 -7.77
N THR A 110 17.04 1.79 -7.14
CA THR A 110 16.80 2.19 -5.75
C THR A 110 15.75 3.28 -5.72
N GLY A 111 14.77 3.15 -4.83
CA GLY A 111 13.72 4.13 -4.71
C GLY A 111 12.78 3.87 -3.55
N GLU A 112 11.63 4.52 -3.60
CA GLU A 112 10.61 4.41 -2.56
C GLU A 112 9.23 4.20 -3.18
N PHE A 113 8.38 3.49 -2.46
CA PHE A 113 6.99 3.26 -2.85
C PHE A 113 6.14 4.41 -2.31
N ALA A 114 5.47 5.13 -3.22
CA ALA A 114 4.87 6.42 -2.89
C ALA A 114 3.38 6.32 -2.52
N TRP A 115 2.55 5.76 -3.42
CA TRP A 115 1.11 5.62 -3.19
C TRP A 115 0.54 4.56 -4.12
N PHE A 116 -0.73 4.21 -3.90
CA PHE A 116 -1.44 3.25 -4.74
C PHE A 116 -2.32 3.97 -5.76
N GLU A 117 -2.43 3.36 -6.94
CA GLU A 117 -3.37 3.77 -7.99
C GLU A 117 -4.38 2.66 -8.22
N SER A 118 -5.47 2.99 -8.89
CA SER A 118 -6.47 2.00 -9.28
C SER A 118 -5.90 1.04 -10.32
N ALA A 119 -5.98 -0.25 -10.04
CA ALA A 119 -5.53 -1.29 -10.95
C ALA A 119 -6.68 -1.85 -11.77
N THR A 120 -6.36 -2.39 -12.95
CA THR A 120 -7.31 -3.18 -13.73
C THR A 120 -7.64 -4.45 -12.97
N GLU A 121 -8.92 -4.85 -12.96
CA GLU A 121 -9.33 -6.11 -12.33
C GLU A 121 -8.66 -7.29 -13.01
N ARG A 122 -8.04 -8.12 -12.21
CA ARG A 122 -7.38 -9.36 -12.64
C ARG A 122 -7.58 -10.44 -11.59
N THR A 123 -7.41 -11.68 -12.00
CA THR A 123 -7.43 -12.85 -11.10
C THR A 123 -6.12 -13.62 -11.28
N PRO A 124 -5.24 -13.69 -10.25
CA PRO A 124 -5.36 -13.03 -8.94
C PRO A 124 -5.26 -11.50 -9.03
N PRO A 125 -5.72 -10.77 -8.01
CA PRO A 125 -5.65 -9.31 -8.03
C PRO A 125 -4.20 -8.81 -8.12
N VAL A 126 -4.03 -7.66 -8.77
CA VAL A 126 -2.76 -6.94 -8.76
C VAL A 126 -2.93 -5.65 -7.97
N VAL A 127 -1.84 -5.20 -7.38
CA VAL A 127 -1.75 -3.89 -6.75
C VAL A 127 -0.96 -2.99 -7.69
N ARG A 128 -1.49 -1.81 -7.95
CA ARG A 128 -0.80 -0.80 -8.74
C ARG A 128 -0.24 0.23 -7.79
N VAL A 129 1.08 0.33 -7.76
CA VAL A 129 1.80 1.21 -6.84
C VAL A 129 2.74 2.11 -7.61
N VAL A 130 2.86 3.36 -7.16
CA VAL A 130 3.80 4.31 -7.73
C VAL A 130 5.14 4.17 -7.01
N PHE A 131 6.21 4.00 -7.77
CA PHE A 131 7.58 3.87 -7.30
C PHE A 131 8.39 5.08 -7.76
N TRP A 132 9.02 5.75 -6.82
CA TRP A 132 9.87 6.91 -7.09
C TRP A 132 11.32 6.48 -7.11
N SER A 133 11.96 6.58 -8.29
CA SER A 133 13.36 6.25 -8.46
C SER A 133 14.22 7.42 -7.99
N LEU A 134 15.11 7.16 -7.03
CA LEU A 134 15.95 8.19 -6.44
C LEU A 134 17.04 8.68 -7.38
N GLY A 135 17.54 7.79 -8.23
CA GLY A 135 18.69 8.10 -9.09
C GLY A 135 18.36 9.10 -10.19
N ASP A 136 17.22 8.93 -10.84
CA ASP A 136 16.82 9.78 -11.98
C ASP A 136 15.58 10.64 -11.68
N ASP A 137 15.10 10.63 -10.45
CA ASP A 137 13.93 11.38 -9.98
C ASP A 137 12.69 11.14 -10.86
N ARG A 138 12.47 9.89 -11.24
CA ARG A 138 11.33 9.47 -12.06
C ARG A 138 10.36 8.65 -11.26
N TYR A 139 9.11 8.71 -11.66
CA TYR A 139 8.04 7.89 -11.12
C TYR A 139 7.66 6.79 -12.10
N TYR A 140 7.48 5.60 -11.58
CA TYR A 140 7.04 4.44 -12.34
C TYR A 140 5.76 3.88 -11.72
N LEU A 141 4.89 3.40 -12.58
CA LEU A 141 3.68 2.72 -12.15
C LEU A 141 3.93 1.22 -12.25
N LEU A 142 3.88 0.52 -11.12
CA LEU A 142 4.17 -0.90 -11.05
C LEU A 142 2.89 -1.68 -10.78
N ASP A 143 2.65 -2.73 -11.57
CA ASP A 143 1.64 -3.72 -11.25
C ASP A 143 2.32 -4.89 -10.55
N VAL A 144 1.88 -5.19 -9.33
CA VAL A 144 2.47 -6.24 -8.50
C VAL A 144 1.42 -7.32 -8.25
N ASP A 145 1.76 -8.56 -8.60
CA ASP A 145 0.89 -9.70 -8.36
C ASP A 145 0.72 -9.93 -6.85
N SER A 146 -0.52 -10.05 -6.39
CA SER A 146 -0.83 -10.14 -4.96
C SER A 146 -0.48 -11.50 -4.34
N VAL A 147 -0.26 -12.50 -5.15
CA VAL A 147 0.07 -13.86 -4.68
C VAL A 147 1.58 -14.10 -4.71
N SER A 148 2.22 -13.79 -5.84
CA SER A 148 3.64 -14.06 -6.04
C SER A 148 4.56 -12.92 -5.63
N GLY A 149 4.04 -11.69 -5.56
CA GLY A 149 4.86 -10.50 -5.34
C GLY A 149 5.65 -10.07 -6.57
N ALA A 150 5.43 -10.72 -7.72
CA ALA A 150 6.14 -10.39 -8.93
C ALA A 150 5.64 -9.08 -9.54
N ILE A 151 6.56 -8.27 -10.04
CA ILE A 151 6.22 -7.09 -10.83
C ILE A 151 5.84 -7.57 -12.22
N THR A 152 4.59 -7.41 -12.60
CA THR A 152 4.07 -7.93 -13.87
C THR A 152 4.03 -6.89 -14.98
N ASP A 153 4.06 -5.62 -14.62
CA ASP A 153 4.05 -4.52 -15.60
C ASP A 153 4.69 -3.29 -14.99
N VAL A 154 5.36 -2.51 -15.84
CA VAL A 154 6.02 -1.26 -15.45
C VAL A 154 5.70 -0.21 -16.50
N LEU A 155 5.12 0.90 -16.08
CA LEU A 155 4.81 2.02 -16.96
C LEU A 155 5.43 3.30 -16.39
N PRO A 156 6.08 4.13 -17.23
CA PRO A 156 6.54 5.43 -16.75
C PRO A 156 5.34 6.32 -16.44
N LEU A 157 5.40 7.02 -15.33
CA LEU A 157 4.39 7.98 -14.95
C LEU A 157 4.85 9.36 -15.38
N GLN A 158 4.06 10.01 -16.23
CA GLN A 158 4.38 11.35 -16.73
C GLN A 158 3.75 12.43 -15.85
#